data_ad26292330ad419ee73e03684aaa71e8
#
_entry.id   ad26292330ad419ee73e03684aaa71e8
#
_cell.length_a   1.000
_cell.length_b   1.000
_cell.length_c   1.000
_cell.angle_alpha   90.00
_cell.angle_beta   90.00
_cell.angle_gamma   90.00
#
_symmetry.space_group_name_H-M   'P 1'
#
loop_
_entity.id
_entity.type
_entity.pdbx_description
1 polymer ?
#
loop_
_entity_poly.entity_id
_entity_poly.type
_entity_poly.pdbx_seq_one_letter_code
_entity_poly.pdbx_strand_id
1 'polypeptide(L)'
;MEFARQYNGNAIRLESRALRMLLTTLRAKQTRQPAFVAAADRLCAILAEEALALLPDVKENAPIMTPCGPTTGSICPPDGDVVVVDIVRSGGILQEAVRRVCPGAGTAKILVQRDEETALPSLLYSKLPPGIGEKNIVLCDPMLATGGSAMMALGVLRQAGVRDDRVVFANVVSCPEGLRRLAQEAPDVRIVTCAVDAGLNDRKFIVPGLGDFGDRYFGTFGYDEGLWGCD
;
A
#
# COMPACT_ATOMS: atom_id res chain seq x y z
N MET A 1 -7.56 13.39 -7.81
CA MET A 1 -6.34 12.88 -8.48
C MET A 1 -5.17 13.87 -8.41
N GLU A 2 -5.35 15.15 -8.64
CA GLU A 2 -4.24 16.14 -8.68
C GLU A 2 -3.46 16.33 -7.38
N PHE A 3 -4.10 16.22 -6.21
CA PHE A 3 -3.47 16.55 -4.93
C PHE A 3 -2.26 15.64 -4.55
N ALA A 4 -2.24 14.39 -4.92
CA ALA A 4 -1.09 13.51 -4.69
C ALA A 4 0.04 13.79 -5.69
N ARG A 5 -0.31 14.10 -6.94
CA ARG A 5 0.64 14.36 -8.03
C ARG A 5 1.52 15.59 -7.82
N GLN A 6 1.08 16.57 -7.03
CA GLN A 6 1.92 17.73 -6.69
C GLN A 6 3.15 17.37 -5.85
N TYR A 7 3.12 16.21 -5.15
CA TYR A 7 4.24 15.72 -4.35
C TYR A 7 5.02 14.61 -5.04
N ASN A 8 4.33 13.82 -5.87
CA ASN A 8 4.91 12.74 -6.66
C ASN A 8 4.07 12.54 -7.92
N GLY A 9 4.65 12.75 -9.11
CA GLY A 9 3.95 12.67 -10.40
C GLY A 9 3.29 11.32 -10.68
N ASN A 10 3.83 10.24 -10.10
CA ASN A 10 3.34 8.86 -10.25
C ASN A 10 2.40 8.43 -9.10
N ALA A 11 2.01 9.34 -8.21
CA ALA A 11 1.07 9.06 -7.14
C ALA A 11 -0.37 9.37 -7.54
N ILE A 12 -1.25 8.41 -7.31
CA ILE A 12 -2.69 8.52 -7.53
C ILE A 12 -3.39 8.43 -6.17
N ARG A 13 -4.15 9.48 -5.83
CA ARG A 13 -5.10 9.43 -4.71
C ARG A 13 -6.45 8.98 -5.22
N LEU A 14 -6.96 7.90 -4.65
CA LEU A 14 -8.29 7.40 -4.95
C LEU A 14 -9.38 8.32 -4.38
N GLU A 15 -10.42 8.51 -5.13
CA GLU A 15 -11.56 9.33 -4.72
C GLU A 15 -12.88 8.62 -5.00
N SER A 16 -13.59 8.26 -3.92
CA SER A 16 -14.96 7.78 -4.00
C SER A 16 -15.73 8.10 -2.72
N ARG A 17 -17.07 8.04 -2.82
CA ARG A 17 -17.93 8.22 -1.63
C ARG A 17 -17.72 7.07 -0.64
N ALA A 18 -17.53 5.84 -1.12
CA ALA A 18 -17.28 4.66 -0.30
C ALA A 18 -15.96 4.81 0.48
N LEU A 19 -14.88 5.20 -0.17
CA LEU A 19 -13.58 5.43 0.49
C LEU A 19 -13.67 6.50 1.58
N ARG A 20 -14.39 7.61 1.33
CA ARG A 20 -14.58 8.65 2.35
C ARG A 20 -15.30 8.14 3.59
N MET A 21 -16.36 7.33 3.43
CA MET A 21 -17.07 6.71 4.56
C MET A 21 -16.16 5.75 5.35
N LEU A 22 -15.41 4.91 4.67
CA LEU A 22 -14.50 3.94 5.30
C LEU A 22 -13.35 4.66 6.03
N LEU A 23 -12.74 5.66 5.41
CA LEU A 23 -11.72 6.50 6.04
C LEU A 23 -12.25 7.24 7.28
N THR A 24 -13.49 7.72 7.26
CA THR A 24 -14.11 8.34 8.44
C THR A 24 -14.14 7.37 9.61
N THR A 25 -14.55 6.11 9.38
CA THR A 25 -14.55 5.07 10.40
C THR A 25 -13.13 4.76 10.91
N LEU A 26 -12.15 4.62 9.99
CA LEU A 26 -10.76 4.33 10.36
C LEU A 26 -10.12 5.48 11.16
N ARG A 27 -10.43 6.73 10.83
CA ARG A 27 -9.84 7.91 11.48
C ARG A 27 -10.42 8.19 12.87
N ALA A 28 -11.68 7.85 13.09
CA ALA A 28 -12.38 8.18 14.33
C ALA A 28 -11.71 7.48 15.53
N LYS A 29 -11.27 8.26 16.54
CA LYS A 29 -10.55 7.78 17.73
C LYS A 29 -11.40 6.75 18.50
N GLN A 30 -12.71 6.94 18.56
CA GLN A 30 -13.65 6.06 19.26
C GLN A 30 -13.96 4.75 18.51
N THR A 31 -13.49 4.57 17.28
CA THR A 31 -13.73 3.33 16.52
C THR A 31 -12.98 2.18 17.15
N ARG A 32 -13.71 1.21 17.68
CA ARG A 32 -13.15 0.00 18.29
C ARG A 32 -12.70 -1.01 17.25
N GLN A 33 -11.83 -1.93 17.64
CA GLN A 33 -11.16 -2.89 16.76
C GLN A 33 -12.10 -3.62 15.78
N PRO A 34 -13.23 -4.23 16.17
CA PRO A 34 -14.06 -4.94 15.20
C PRO A 34 -14.59 -4.05 14.07
N ALA A 35 -14.95 -2.81 14.38
CA ALA A 35 -15.41 -1.85 13.38
C ALA A 35 -14.25 -1.31 12.53
N PHE A 36 -13.05 -1.14 13.13
CA PHE A 36 -11.84 -0.76 12.41
C PHE A 36 -11.45 -1.83 11.40
N VAL A 37 -11.40 -3.11 11.83
CA VAL A 37 -11.09 -4.26 10.97
C VAL A 37 -12.07 -4.33 9.79
N ALA A 38 -13.37 -4.31 10.08
CA ALA A 38 -14.39 -4.38 9.04
C ALA A 38 -14.30 -3.22 8.01
N ALA A 39 -13.97 -2.02 8.46
CA ALA A 39 -13.76 -0.88 7.56
C ALA A 39 -12.44 -1.00 6.77
N ALA A 40 -11.37 -1.45 7.44
CA ALA A 40 -10.05 -1.66 6.83
C ALA A 40 -10.11 -2.72 5.72
N ASP A 41 -10.71 -3.87 5.98
CA ASP A 41 -10.83 -4.97 5.00
C ASP A 41 -11.57 -4.51 3.73
N ARG A 42 -12.65 -3.75 3.89
CA ARG A 42 -13.41 -3.22 2.75
C ARG A 42 -12.61 -2.17 1.97
N LEU A 43 -11.90 -1.30 2.67
CA LEU A 43 -11.06 -0.27 2.05
C LEU A 43 -9.89 -0.92 1.31
N CYS A 44 -9.21 -1.88 1.94
CA CYS A 44 -8.10 -2.62 1.35
C CYS A 44 -8.53 -3.43 0.11
N ALA A 45 -9.78 -3.94 0.07
CA ALA A 45 -10.31 -4.61 -1.12
C ALA A 45 -10.43 -3.64 -2.32
N ILE A 46 -10.94 -2.42 -2.10
CA ILE A 46 -10.99 -1.39 -3.16
C ILE A 46 -9.58 -1.02 -3.61
N LEU A 47 -8.68 -0.80 -2.66
CA LEU A 47 -7.29 -0.43 -2.94
C LEU A 47 -6.54 -1.54 -3.68
N ALA A 48 -6.84 -2.81 -3.41
CA ALA A 48 -6.24 -3.95 -4.09
C ALA A 48 -6.60 -3.99 -5.58
N GLU A 49 -7.87 -3.78 -5.93
CA GLU A 49 -8.31 -3.70 -7.34
C GLU A 49 -7.64 -2.54 -8.08
N GLU A 50 -7.57 -1.38 -7.47
CA GLU A 50 -6.92 -0.21 -8.06
C GLU A 50 -5.40 -0.39 -8.20
N ALA A 51 -4.75 -1.10 -7.26
CA ALA A 51 -3.33 -1.42 -7.38
C ALA A 51 -3.05 -2.38 -8.54
N LEU A 52 -3.89 -3.40 -8.74
CA LEU A 52 -3.79 -4.32 -9.88
C LEU A 52 -4.01 -3.61 -11.21
N ALA A 53 -4.97 -2.68 -11.27
CA ALA A 53 -5.25 -1.88 -12.47
C ALA A 53 -4.09 -0.95 -12.88
N LEU A 54 -3.15 -0.66 -11.96
CA LEU A 54 -1.98 0.17 -12.22
C LEU A 54 -0.74 -0.62 -12.63
N LEU A 55 -0.79 -1.95 -12.67
CA LEU A 55 0.36 -2.76 -13.08
C LEU A 55 0.78 -2.44 -14.52
N PRO A 56 2.10 -2.45 -14.84
CA PRO A 56 2.59 -2.02 -16.16
C PRO A 56 2.09 -2.90 -17.31
N ASP A 57 1.84 -4.18 -17.05
CA ASP A 57 1.41 -5.15 -18.07
C ASP A 57 -0.12 -5.25 -18.24
N VAL A 58 -0.88 -4.32 -17.66
CA VAL A 58 -2.33 -4.18 -17.95
C VAL A 58 -2.51 -3.80 -19.40
N LYS A 59 -3.30 -4.59 -20.12
CA LYS A 59 -3.62 -4.35 -21.54
C LYS A 59 -4.88 -3.51 -21.63
N GLU A 60 -4.72 -2.24 -21.92
CA GLU A 60 -5.82 -1.32 -22.19
C GLU A 60 -6.41 -1.54 -23.59
N ASN A 61 -7.72 -1.29 -23.72
CA ASN A 61 -8.44 -1.41 -24.98
C ASN A 61 -8.29 -2.78 -25.69
N ALA A 62 -8.07 -3.84 -24.91
CA ALA A 62 -7.98 -5.18 -25.44
C ALA A 62 -9.33 -5.61 -26.06
N PRO A 63 -9.34 -6.21 -27.26
CA PRO A 63 -10.57 -6.69 -27.86
C PRO A 63 -11.14 -7.86 -27.06
N ILE A 64 -12.41 -7.76 -26.72
CA ILE A 64 -13.18 -8.82 -26.07
C ILE A 64 -14.49 -9.09 -26.80
N MET A 65 -14.99 -10.31 -26.66
CA MET A 65 -16.31 -10.70 -27.20
C MET A 65 -17.28 -10.86 -26.03
N THR A 66 -18.35 -10.07 -26.04
CA THR A 66 -19.49 -10.27 -25.13
C THR A 66 -20.53 -11.18 -25.74
N PRO A 67 -21.51 -11.69 -24.99
CA PRO A 67 -22.64 -12.46 -25.58
C PRO A 67 -23.41 -11.72 -26.67
N CYS A 68 -23.36 -10.38 -26.68
CA CYS A 68 -24.10 -9.54 -27.60
C CYS A 68 -23.24 -8.92 -28.73
N GLY A 69 -21.92 -9.13 -28.71
CA GLY A 69 -21.01 -8.62 -29.74
C GLY A 69 -19.64 -8.16 -29.25
N PRO A 70 -18.79 -7.68 -30.18
CA PRO A 70 -17.44 -7.26 -29.85
C PRO A 70 -17.43 -5.91 -29.09
N THR A 71 -16.48 -5.77 -28.19
CA THR A 71 -16.14 -4.51 -27.49
C THR A 71 -14.67 -4.52 -27.07
N THR A 72 -14.23 -3.50 -26.34
CA THR A 72 -12.89 -3.46 -25.74
C THR A 72 -12.98 -3.37 -24.21
N GLY A 73 -11.93 -3.83 -23.53
CA GLY A 73 -11.81 -3.76 -22.06
C GLY A 73 -10.37 -3.70 -21.63
N SER A 74 -10.16 -3.59 -20.32
CA SER A 74 -8.82 -3.66 -19.69
C SER A 74 -8.62 -5.06 -19.12
N ILE A 75 -7.47 -5.67 -19.37
CA ILE A 75 -7.13 -7.03 -18.95
C ILE A 75 -5.88 -6.97 -18.09
N CYS A 76 -5.99 -7.45 -16.85
CA CYS A 76 -4.83 -7.62 -15.96
C CYS A 76 -3.86 -8.68 -16.50
N PRO A 77 -2.56 -8.59 -16.13
CA PRO A 77 -1.63 -9.67 -16.40
C PRO A 77 -2.11 -10.98 -15.71
N PRO A 78 -1.64 -12.16 -16.17
CA PRO A 78 -1.95 -13.41 -15.49
C PRO A 78 -1.51 -13.37 -14.04
N ASP A 79 -2.29 -13.94 -13.13
CA ASP A 79 -2.00 -13.97 -11.68
C ASP A 79 -0.56 -14.44 -11.39
N GLY A 80 -0.08 -15.47 -12.08
CA GLY A 80 1.28 -16.00 -11.92
C GLY A 80 2.40 -15.02 -12.29
N ASP A 81 2.08 -13.90 -12.94
CA ASP A 81 3.03 -12.83 -13.26
C ASP A 81 2.98 -11.67 -12.25
N VAL A 82 2.19 -11.82 -11.20
CA VAL A 82 2.07 -10.86 -10.10
C VAL A 82 2.68 -11.43 -8.82
N VAL A 83 3.45 -10.62 -8.11
CA VAL A 83 3.94 -10.92 -6.76
C VAL A 83 3.52 -9.81 -5.82
N VAL A 84 2.87 -10.20 -4.73
CA VAL A 84 2.44 -9.28 -3.68
C VAL A 84 3.45 -9.32 -2.55
N VAL A 85 4.04 -8.20 -2.23
CA VAL A 85 5.09 -8.04 -1.23
C VAL A 85 4.54 -7.26 -0.05
N ASP A 86 4.52 -7.84 1.14
CA ASP A 86 4.17 -7.07 2.33
C ASP A 86 5.41 -6.56 3.08
N ILE A 87 5.30 -5.35 3.58
CA ILE A 87 6.19 -4.85 4.62
C ILE A 87 5.55 -5.24 5.95
N VAL A 88 6.11 -6.27 6.58
CA VAL A 88 5.60 -6.80 7.84
C VAL A 88 5.71 -5.70 8.90
N ARG A 89 4.71 -5.51 9.72
CA ARG A 89 3.55 -6.33 10.11
C ARG A 89 2.27 -5.96 9.32
N SER A 90 1.92 -4.68 9.24
CA SER A 90 0.62 -4.19 8.75
C SER A 90 0.43 -4.32 7.23
N GLY A 91 1.51 -4.40 6.46
CA GLY A 91 1.44 -4.69 5.01
C GLY A 91 0.75 -6.01 4.69
N GLY A 92 0.80 -7.00 5.61
CA GLY A 92 0.12 -8.28 5.46
C GLY A 92 -1.40 -8.17 5.31
N ILE A 93 -2.02 -7.14 5.88
CA ILE A 93 -3.47 -6.89 5.76
C ILE A 93 -3.83 -6.58 4.30
N LEU A 94 -3.03 -5.72 3.69
CA LEU A 94 -3.23 -5.32 2.29
C LEU A 94 -2.82 -6.44 1.34
N GLN A 95 -1.74 -7.19 1.64
CA GLN A 95 -1.35 -8.39 0.89
C GLN A 95 -2.50 -9.39 0.83
N GLU A 96 -3.19 -9.64 1.94
CA GLU A 96 -4.32 -10.56 1.98
C GLU A 96 -5.49 -10.05 1.14
N ALA A 97 -5.75 -8.75 1.12
CA ALA A 97 -6.77 -8.16 0.26
C ALA A 97 -6.44 -8.37 -1.23
N VAL A 98 -5.18 -8.15 -1.64
CA VAL A 98 -4.75 -8.41 -3.04
C VAL A 98 -4.88 -9.88 -3.38
N ARG A 99 -4.50 -10.81 -2.49
CA ARG A 99 -4.63 -12.25 -2.74
C ARG A 99 -6.07 -12.74 -2.89
N ARG A 100 -7.04 -12.05 -2.30
CA ARG A 100 -8.47 -12.39 -2.50
C ARG A 100 -8.96 -12.06 -3.91
N VAL A 101 -8.41 -11.03 -4.53
CA VAL A 101 -8.79 -10.59 -5.88
C VAL A 101 -7.85 -11.12 -6.97
N CYS A 102 -6.64 -11.55 -6.61
CA CYS A 102 -5.63 -12.16 -7.47
C CYS A 102 -5.06 -13.42 -6.81
N PRO A 103 -5.84 -14.53 -6.73
CA PRO A 103 -5.51 -15.69 -5.89
C PRO A 103 -4.29 -16.48 -6.35
N GLY A 104 -3.91 -16.39 -7.63
CA GLY A 104 -2.72 -17.03 -8.19
C GLY A 104 -1.44 -16.21 -8.05
N ALA A 105 -1.50 -15.01 -7.48
CA ALA A 105 -0.31 -14.17 -7.26
C ALA A 105 0.67 -14.81 -6.27
N GLY A 106 1.96 -14.74 -6.61
CA GLY A 106 3.05 -15.09 -5.69
C GLY A 106 3.08 -14.14 -4.48
N THR A 107 3.66 -14.61 -3.38
CA THR A 107 3.79 -13.80 -2.16
C THR A 107 5.24 -13.66 -1.73
N ALA A 108 5.59 -12.48 -1.25
CA ALA A 108 6.87 -12.17 -0.64
C ALA A 108 6.68 -11.42 0.68
N LYS A 109 7.65 -11.52 1.57
CA LYS A 109 7.63 -10.85 2.87
C LYS A 109 8.94 -10.15 3.12
N ILE A 110 8.85 -8.91 3.61
CA ILE A 110 9.99 -8.09 4.01
C ILE A 110 9.69 -7.55 5.40
N LEU A 111 10.48 -7.94 6.38
CA LEU A 111 10.36 -7.44 7.75
C LEU A 111 11.35 -6.29 7.96
N VAL A 112 10.79 -5.10 8.09
CA VAL A 112 11.52 -3.89 8.44
C VAL A 112 11.13 -3.47 9.85
N GLN A 113 12.09 -3.33 10.73
CA GLN A 113 11.90 -2.74 12.05
C GLN A 113 12.54 -1.37 12.09
N ARG A 114 11.90 -0.43 12.76
CA ARG A 114 12.51 0.85 13.08
C ARG A 114 13.23 0.75 14.42
N ASP A 115 14.44 1.27 14.45
CA ASP A 115 15.15 1.46 15.71
C ASP A 115 14.38 2.45 16.58
N GLU A 116 14.17 2.12 17.86
CA GLU A 116 13.33 2.92 18.76
C GLU A 116 13.92 4.29 19.10
N GLU A 117 15.27 4.42 19.10
CA GLU A 117 15.97 5.66 19.43
C GLU A 117 16.18 6.54 18.19
N THR A 118 16.63 5.93 17.08
CA THR A 118 17.00 6.68 15.86
C THR A 118 15.91 6.77 14.82
N ALA A 119 14.83 5.96 14.94
CA ALA A 119 13.77 5.77 13.97
C ALA A 119 14.28 5.33 12.56
N LEU A 120 15.54 4.88 12.46
CA LEU A 120 16.09 4.36 11.21
C LEU A 120 15.55 2.96 10.93
N PRO A 121 15.16 2.66 9.68
CA PRO A 121 14.69 1.33 9.31
C PRO A 121 15.87 0.35 9.25
N SER A 122 15.68 -0.87 9.78
CA SER A 122 16.58 -2.00 9.72
C SER A 122 15.87 -3.20 9.08
N LEU A 123 16.51 -3.84 8.10
CA LEU A 123 16.02 -5.07 7.49
C LEU A 123 16.33 -6.25 8.42
N LEU A 124 15.30 -6.94 8.90
CA LEU A 124 15.46 -8.12 9.75
C LEU A 124 15.27 -9.44 9.00
N TYR A 125 14.42 -9.45 7.98
CA TYR A 125 14.10 -10.66 7.23
C TYR A 125 13.54 -10.32 5.85
N SER A 126 13.87 -11.14 4.87
CA SER A 126 13.19 -11.12 3.58
C SER A 126 13.05 -12.53 3.02
N LYS A 127 11.90 -12.81 2.38
CA LYS A 127 11.64 -14.03 1.64
C LYS A 127 10.98 -13.66 0.33
N LEU A 128 11.70 -13.85 -0.75
CA LEU A 128 11.26 -13.54 -2.10
C LEU A 128 11.17 -14.84 -2.92
N PRO A 129 10.17 -14.98 -3.81
CA PRO A 129 10.11 -16.10 -4.74
C PRO A 129 11.21 -16.00 -5.80
N PRO A 130 11.68 -17.14 -6.34
CA PRO A 130 12.64 -17.13 -7.44
C PRO A 130 12.04 -16.45 -8.68
N GLY A 131 12.89 -15.74 -9.44
CA GLY A 131 12.47 -15.05 -10.67
C GLY A 131 11.62 -13.81 -10.44
N ILE A 132 11.59 -13.24 -9.23
CA ILE A 132 10.79 -12.05 -8.89
C ILE A 132 11.14 -10.84 -9.77
N GLY A 133 12.39 -10.75 -10.28
CA GLY A 133 12.85 -9.64 -11.12
C GLY A 133 12.03 -9.43 -12.41
N GLU A 134 11.38 -10.49 -12.91
CA GLU A 134 10.56 -10.45 -14.13
C GLU A 134 9.06 -10.22 -13.84
N LYS A 135 8.66 -10.12 -12.55
CA LYS A 135 7.27 -10.05 -12.14
C LYS A 135 6.78 -8.61 -11.97
N ASN A 136 5.46 -8.46 -12.03
CA ASN A 136 4.76 -7.26 -11.59
C ASN A 136 4.63 -7.29 -10.07
N ILE A 137 4.96 -6.20 -9.40
CA ILE A 137 5.02 -6.15 -7.94
C ILE A 137 3.93 -5.23 -7.40
N VAL A 138 3.14 -5.75 -6.47
CA VAL A 138 2.31 -4.92 -5.57
C VAL A 138 2.99 -4.88 -4.21
N LEU A 139 3.64 -3.77 -3.89
CA LEU A 139 4.26 -3.53 -2.58
C LEU A 139 3.22 -2.95 -1.62
N CYS A 140 3.03 -3.57 -0.47
CA CYS A 140 1.97 -3.30 0.49
C CYS A 140 2.51 -2.74 1.81
N ASP A 141 2.13 -1.53 2.15
CA ASP A 141 2.28 -0.94 3.50
C ASP A 141 1.17 0.12 3.70
N PRO A 142 0.29 -0.02 4.70
CA PRO A 142 -0.82 0.92 4.90
C PRO A 142 -0.42 2.38 5.11
N MET A 143 0.77 2.66 5.61
CA MET A 143 1.15 4.00 6.06
C MET A 143 2.45 4.49 5.41
N LEU A 144 2.37 5.46 4.50
CA LEU A 144 3.54 6.12 3.93
C LEU A 144 3.84 7.42 4.69
N ALA A 145 4.58 7.30 5.80
CA ALA A 145 5.01 8.42 6.63
C ALA A 145 6.32 9.05 6.10
N THR A 146 7.47 8.64 6.62
CA THR A 146 8.80 9.14 6.17
C THR A 146 9.30 8.48 4.90
N GLY A 147 8.68 7.39 4.46
CA GLY A 147 9.13 6.56 3.32
C GLY A 147 10.29 5.62 3.63
N GLY A 148 10.81 5.60 4.86
CA GLY A 148 11.98 4.79 5.22
C GLY A 148 11.78 3.29 4.99
N SER A 149 10.68 2.71 5.48
CA SER A 149 10.37 1.29 5.29
C SER A 149 10.13 0.94 3.82
N ALA A 150 9.42 1.81 3.09
CA ALA A 150 9.20 1.61 1.66
C ALA A 150 10.51 1.61 0.87
N MET A 151 11.41 2.56 1.14
CA MET A 151 12.73 2.62 0.48
C MET A 151 13.61 1.42 0.82
N MET A 152 13.58 0.94 2.07
CA MET A 152 14.27 -0.30 2.45
C MET A 152 13.74 -1.49 1.66
N ALA A 153 12.43 -1.64 1.57
CA ALA A 153 11.80 -2.73 0.80
C ALA A 153 12.12 -2.64 -0.69
N LEU A 154 12.08 -1.45 -1.28
CA LEU A 154 12.51 -1.21 -2.67
C LEU A 154 13.98 -1.58 -2.88
N GLY A 155 14.86 -1.27 -1.92
CA GLY A 155 16.26 -1.69 -1.95
C GLY A 155 16.43 -3.21 -2.03
N VAL A 156 15.65 -3.96 -1.23
CA VAL A 156 15.64 -5.43 -1.26
C VAL A 156 15.14 -5.95 -2.60
N LEU A 157 14.08 -5.37 -3.15
CA LEU A 157 13.52 -5.74 -4.46
C LEU A 157 14.51 -5.47 -5.61
N ARG A 158 15.18 -4.31 -5.61
CA ARG A 158 16.21 -3.95 -6.58
C ARG A 158 17.39 -4.93 -6.56
N GLN A 159 17.84 -5.35 -5.36
CA GLN A 159 18.89 -6.38 -5.22
C GLN A 159 18.46 -7.73 -5.79
N ALA A 160 17.16 -8.03 -5.79
CA ALA A 160 16.58 -9.23 -6.40
C ALA A 160 16.28 -9.06 -7.92
N GLY A 161 16.71 -7.95 -8.54
CA GLY A 161 16.55 -7.68 -9.97
C GLY A 161 15.23 -7.03 -10.37
N VAL A 162 14.38 -6.64 -9.41
CA VAL A 162 13.11 -5.94 -9.70
C VAL A 162 13.41 -4.50 -10.12
N ARG A 163 12.83 -4.08 -11.26
CA ARG A 163 12.88 -2.70 -11.72
C ARG A 163 11.75 -1.90 -11.08
N ASP A 164 12.01 -0.63 -10.78
CA ASP A 164 11.06 0.27 -10.13
C ASP A 164 9.77 0.48 -10.95
N ASP A 165 9.86 0.52 -12.28
CA ASP A 165 8.71 0.68 -13.17
C ASP A 165 7.74 -0.52 -13.16
N ARG A 166 8.16 -1.67 -12.57
CA ARG A 166 7.31 -2.84 -12.32
C ARG A 166 6.64 -2.83 -10.94
N VAL A 167 6.89 -1.81 -10.12
CA VAL A 167 6.36 -1.74 -8.76
C VAL A 167 5.19 -0.77 -8.68
N VAL A 168 4.08 -1.25 -8.12
CA VAL A 168 2.96 -0.43 -7.63
C VAL A 168 2.98 -0.48 -6.11
N PHE A 169 3.20 0.65 -5.46
CA PHE A 169 3.14 0.77 -4.01
C PHE A 169 1.74 1.17 -3.57
N ALA A 170 1.07 0.27 -2.87
CA ALA A 170 -0.28 0.46 -2.36
C ALA A 170 -0.26 0.81 -0.88
N ASN A 171 -0.89 1.94 -0.51
CA ASN A 171 -1.00 2.38 0.88
C ASN A 171 -2.34 3.07 1.17
N VAL A 172 -2.75 3.07 2.44
CA VAL A 172 -4.03 3.65 2.88
C VAL A 172 -3.89 5.16 3.07
N VAL A 173 -2.84 5.59 3.77
CA VAL A 173 -2.59 7.01 4.04
C VAL A 173 -1.14 7.35 3.77
N SER A 174 -0.93 8.40 3.00
CA SER A 174 0.37 9.02 2.72
C SER A 174 0.46 10.41 3.36
N CYS A 175 1.69 10.92 3.44
CA CYS A 175 1.93 12.36 3.65
C CYS A 175 2.96 12.90 2.64
N PRO A 176 3.08 14.24 2.50
CA PRO A 176 3.97 14.87 1.54
C PRO A 176 5.43 14.42 1.66
N GLU A 177 5.93 14.19 2.87
CA GLU A 177 7.31 13.81 3.14
C GLU A 177 7.65 12.46 2.48
N GLY A 178 6.81 11.45 2.72
CA GLY A 178 6.99 10.12 2.11
C GLY A 178 6.84 10.14 0.60
N LEU A 179 5.84 10.87 0.09
CA LEU A 179 5.62 11.00 -1.35
C LEU A 179 6.79 11.68 -2.06
N ARG A 180 7.32 12.78 -1.51
CA ARG A 180 8.50 13.48 -2.08
C ARG A 180 9.75 12.61 -2.05
N ARG A 181 9.94 11.87 -0.95
CA ARG A 181 11.07 10.95 -0.85
C ARG A 181 11.04 9.89 -1.95
N LEU A 182 9.90 9.24 -2.15
CA LEU A 182 9.75 8.26 -3.24
C LEU A 182 9.91 8.93 -4.62
N ALA A 183 9.43 10.15 -4.81
CA ALA A 183 9.63 10.89 -6.07
C ALA A 183 11.11 11.14 -6.39
N GLN A 184 11.95 11.34 -5.37
CA GLN A 184 13.38 11.59 -5.52
C GLN A 184 14.20 10.31 -5.67
N GLU A 185 13.93 9.30 -4.85
CA GLU A 185 14.76 8.10 -4.71
C GLU A 185 14.23 6.89 -5.53
N ALA A 186 12.96 6.92 -5.96
CA ALA A 186 12.29 5.87 -6.71
C ALA A 186 11.22 6.46 -7.66
N PRO A 187 11.62 7.33 -8.61
CA PRO A 187 10.68 8.11 -9.45
C PRO A 187 9.79 7.26 -10.35
N ASP A 188 10.21 6.04 -10.70
CA ASP A 188 9.46 5.16 -11.60
C ASP A 188 8.44 4.28 -10.87
N VAL A 189 8.46 4.25 -9.52
CA VAL A 189 7.46 3.52 -8.72
C VAL A 189 6.11 4.21 -8.82
N ARG A 190 5.08 3.46 -9.17
CA ARG A 190 3.69 3.96 -9.12
C ARG A 190 3.16 3.85 -7.72
N ILE A 191 2.42 4.85 -7.27
CA ILE A 191 1.85 4.89 -5.92
C ILE A 191 0.35 5.03 -6.01
N VAL A 192 -0.39 4.18 -5.30
CA VAL A 192 -1.83 4.32 -5.10
C VAL A 192 -2.14 4.46 -3.62
N THR A 193 -2.87 5.51 -3.26
CA THR A 193 -3.22 5.84 -1.88
C THR A 193 -4.67 6.27 -1.74
N CYS A 194 -5.30 5.98 -0.60
CA CYS A 194 -6.67 6.41 -0.34
C CYS A 194 -6.75 7.83 0.25
N ALA A 195 -5.67 8.31 0.88
CA ALA A 195 -5.61 9.67 1.42
C ALA A 195 -4.19 10.22 1.41
N VAL A 196 -4.08 11.55 1.27
CA VAL A 196 -2.84 12.29 1.50
C VAL A 196 -3.12 13.31 2.59
N ASP A 197 -2.44 13.19 3.71
CA ASP A 197 -2.60 14.02 4.89
C ASP A 197 -1.60 15.18 4.93
N ALA A 198 -1.73 16.07 5.92
CA ALA A 198 -1.00 17.34 5.94
C ALA A 198 0.52 17.19 6.12
N GLY A 199 0.96 16.18 6.91
CA GLY A 199 2.37 15.96 7.21
C GLY A 199 2.58 15.06 8.40
N LEU A 200 3.71 15.21 9.08
CA LEU A 200 4.12 14.42 10.23
C LEU A 200 4.19 15.29 11.50
N ASN A 201 3.86 14.69 12.66
CA ASN A 201 4.16 15.27 13.96
C ASN A 201 5.63 15.00 14.35
N ASP A 202 6.04 15.50 15.55
CA ASP A 202 7.40 15.35 16.06
C ASP A 202 7.82 13.87 16.25
N ARG A 203 6.86 12.99 16.52
CA ARG A 203 7.05 11.54 16.66
C ARG A 203 6.97 10.79 15.33
N LYS A 204 6.90 11.49 14.19
CA LYS A 204 6.80 10.94 12.82
C LYS A 204 5.52 10.18 12.52
N PHE A 205 4.43 10.43 13.26
CA PHE A 205 3.10 9.97 12.88
C PHE A 205 2.46 10.92 11.89
N ILE A 206 1.68 10.37 10.96
CA ILE A 206 0.92 11.15 9.97
C ILE A 206 -0.19 11.93 10.69
N VAL A 207 -0.36 13.22 10.37
CA VAL A 207 -1.37 14.11 10.95
C VAL A 207 -2.28 14.65 9.83
N PRO A 208 -3.62 14.57 9.99
CA PRO A 208 -4.40 14.03 11.10
C PRO A 208 -4.30 12.51 11.25
N GLY A 209 -3.92 11.76 10.21
CA GLY A 209 -3.68 10.33 10.28
C GLY A 209 -4.86 9.50 10.75
N LEU A 210 -4.55 8.36 11.32
CA LEU A 210 -5.50 7.43 11.93
C LEU A 210 -4.89 6.64 13.12
N GLY A 211 -3.72 7.08 13.63
CA GLY A 211 -2.93 6.34 14.60
C GLY A 211 -2.08 5.24 13.97
N ASP A 212 -1.65 4.26 14.74
CA ASP A 212 -0.97 3.07 14.20
C ASP A 212 -2.00 2.10 13.61
N PHE A 213 -1.90 1.88 12.30
CA PHE A 213 -2.83 1.02 11.56
C PHE A 213 -2.76 -0.43 12.04
N GLY A 214 -1.54 -0.93 12.27
CA GLY A 214 -1.33 -2.31 12.70
C GLY A 214 -1.86 -2.55 14.10
N ASP A 215 -1.55 -1.68 15.05
CA ASP A 215 -2.01 -1.80 16.43
C ASP A 215 -3.53 -1.73 16.53
N ARG A 216 -4.16 -0.82 15.78
CA ARG A 216 -5.62 -0.71 15.72
C ARG A 216 -6.28 -1.93 15.06
N TYR A 217 -5.65 -2.50 14.04
CA TYR A 217 -6.18 -3.68 13.34
C TYR A 217 -6.02 -4.95 14.18
N PHE A 218 -4.82 -5.17 14.73
CA PHE A 218 -4.50 -6.39 15.49
C PHE A 218 -4.89 -6.29 16.97
N GLY A 219 -5.23 -5.10 17.47
CA GLY A 219 -5.57 -4.89 18.89
C GLY A 219 -4.39 -5.13 19.82
N THR A 220 -3.19 -4.71 19.44
CA THR A 220 -1.94 -5.08 20.11
C THR A 220 -1.38 -4.01 21.05
N PHE A 221 -1.90 -2.78 21.04
CA PHE A 221 -1.39 -1.72 21.90
C PHE A 221 -2.49 -0.75 22.34
N GLY A 222 -2.55 -0.45 23.64
CA GLY A 222 -3.34 0.63 24.23
C GLY A 222 -4.82 0.69 23.86
N TYR A 223 -5.40 -0.42 23.47
CA TYR A 223 -6.73 -0.47 22.86
C TYR A 223 -7.82 0.08 23.79
N ASP A 224 -7.80 -0.30 25.08
CA ASP A 224 -8.78 0.14 26.08
C ASP A 224 -8.49 1.55 26.61
N GLU A 225 -7.24 2.02 26.50
CA GLU A 225 -6.78 3.33 26.95
C GLU A 225 -6.87 4.40 25.86
N GLY A 226 -7.20 4.03 24.63
CA GLY A 226 -7.26 4.94 23.49
C GLY A 226 -5.90 5.44 22.99
N LEU A 227 -4.83 4.72 23.35
CA LEU A 227 -3.44 5.06 23.02
C LEU A 227 -3.06 4.54 21.64
N TRP A 228 -3.52 4.83 20.61
CA TRP A 228 -3.32 4.25 19.27
C TRP A 228 -1.89 4.34 18.71
N GLY A 229 -0.88 4.30 19.59
CA GLY A 229 0.53 4.37 19.22
C GLY A 229 1.06 5.78 18.93
N CYS A 230 0.26 6.79 19.09
CA CYS A 230 0.62 8.17 18.75
C CYS A 230 0.62 9.16 19.94
N ASP A 231 0.42 8.66 21.18
CA ASP A 231 0.49 9.45 22.42
C ASP A 231 1.85 9.35 23.10
#